data_24f03373457986c808d25532f34cd9a8
#
_entry.id   24f03373457986c808d25532f34cd9a8
#
_cell.length_a   1.000
_cell.length_b   1.000
_cell.length_c   1.000
_cell.angle_alpha   90.00
_cell.angle_beta   90.00
_cell.angle_gamma   90.00
#
_symmetry.space_group_name_H-M   'P 1'
#
loop_
_entity.id
_entity.type
_entity.pdbx_description
1 polymer ?
#
loop_
_entity_poly.entity_id
_entity_poly.type
_entity_poly.pdbx_seq_one_letter_code
_entity_poly.pdbx_strand_id
1 'polypeptide(L)'
;MFPFERTWVHARDVEQVALAIEDMVTQSSGPYFAALWGLALAARHAAADAPDQVTERVRAAADRLIATRPTNDHQRLAAAFVLDAVDAARARGEDSPAELAAAALAGARAGDADYRGRSRAMGEAAARLLPDGARVLTHCWGDLYLTETVAAAQRAGKELTFYCTETRPYLQGARLTAETLAEMGIPTTLITDGMGASLFSRGEVDALITASDRVTLDGHVVNKVGTLQLAVAAHAFGVPYHALCHEPDPKSPTAADVPIEHRDGDEVLHTLGRRTASERVRGHYPAFDVTPPRFVTTVVTDQGPFAPGALAGYEHPTHDQGEQE
;
A
#
# COMPACT_ATOMS: atom_id res chain seq x y z
N MET A 1 -2.76 -0.28 21.84
CA MET A 1 -2.34 0.32 20.55
C MET A 1 -1.03 -0.30 20.12
N PHE A 2 -0.96 -0.86 18.90
CA PHE A 2 0.30 -1.38 18.33
C PHE A 2 1.39 -0.28 18.32
N PRO A 3 2.66 -0.57 18.67
CA PRO A 3 3.22 -1.89 18.97
C PRO A 3 3.09 -2.34 20.44
N PHE A 4 2.62 -1.49 21.34
CA PHE A 4 2.58 -1.78 22.77
C PHE A 4 1.55 -2.85 23.14
N GLU A 5 0.46 -2.91 22.38
CA GLU A 5 -0.56 -3.95 22.48
C GLU A 5 -0.73 -4.62 21.12
N ARG A 6 -0.55 -5.94 21.08
CA ARG A 6 -0.71 -6.74 19.87
C ARG A 6 -1.97 -7.57 20.00
N THR A 7 -3.07 -7.04 19.48
CA THR A 7 -4.37 -7.71 19.48
C THR A 7 -4.67 -8.23 18.10
N TRP A 8 -5.03 -9.52 18.00
CA TRP A 8 -5.49 -10.13 16.77
C TRP A 8 -6.99 -9.97 16.62
N VAL A 9 -7.43 -9.44 15.50
CA VAL A 9 -8.85 -9.39 15.12
C VAL A 9 -9.15 -10.59 14.25
N HIS A 10 -10.08 -11.43 14.70
CA HIS A 10 -10.51 -12.63 13.99
C HIS A 10 -11.83 -12.35 13.28
N ALA A 11 -11.79 -12.07 11.98
CA ALA A 11 -12.97 -11.96 11.15
C ALA A 11 -13.49 -13.36 10.78
N ARG A 12 -14.76 -13.62 11.07
CA ARG A 12 -15.41 -14.92 10.85
C ARG A 12 -16.34 -14.92 9.64
N ASP A 13 -16.64 -13.76 9.12
CA ASP A 13 -17.50 -13.52 7.96
C ASP A 13 -17.05 -12.27 7.19
N VAL A 14 -17.66 -12.05 6.04
CA VAL A 14 -17.34 -10.93 5.14
C VAL A 14 -17.60 -9.58 5.77
N GLU A 15 -18.68 -9.46 6.57
CA GLU A 15 -19.02 -8.18 7.21
C GLU A 15 -17.96 -7.78 8.23
N GLN A 16 -17.45 -8.72 9.02
CA GLN A 16 -16.36 -8.46 9.95
C GLN A 16 -15.06 -8.09 9.21
N VAL A 17 -14.81 -8.67 8.03
CA VAL A 17 -13.68 -8.24 7.17
C VAL A 17 -13.89 -6.82 6.67
N ALA A 18 -15.10 -6.49 6.20
CA ALA A 18 -15.44 -5.16 5.72
C ALA A 18 -15.27 -4.10 6.81
N LEU A 19 -15.82 -4.34 8.00
CA LEU A 19 -15.66 -3.46 9.17
C LEU A 19 -14.19 -3.27 9.55
N ALA A 20 -13.38 -4.34 9.53
CA ALA A 20 -11.96 -4.24 9.83
C ALA A 20 -11.20 -3.34 8.81
N ILE A 21 -11.63 -3.30 7.56
CA ILE A 21 -11.09 -2.39 6.54
C ILE A 21 -11.57 -0.95 6.80
N GLU A 22 -12.85 -0.75 7.06
CA GLU A 22 -13.47 0.56 7.33
C GLU A 22 -12.88 1.21 8.59
N ASP A 23 -12.73 0.44 9.66
CA ASP A 23 -12.16 0.88 10.95
C ASP A 23 -10.62 1.03 10.92
N MET A 24 -9.99 0.88 9.75
CA MET A 24 -8.54 0.98 9.59
C MET A 24 -7.73 0.00 10.48
N VAL A 25 -8.31 -1.16 10.82
CA VAL A 25 -7.58 -2.26 11.50
C VAL A 25 -6.46 -2.76 10.60
N THR A 26 -6.67 -2.72 9.28
CA THR A 26 -5.68 -3.04 8.26
C THR A 26 -5.49 -1.87 7.30
N GLN A 27 -4.26 -1.66 6.79
CA GLN A 27 -3.86 -0.52 5.98
C GLN A 27 -2.91 -0.94 4.87
N SER A 28 -2.59 -0.02 3.96
CA SER A 28 -1.68 -0.25 2.82
C SER A 28 -2.15 -1.44 1.97
N SER A 29 -1.37 -2.49 1.82
CA SER A 29 -1.74 -3.73 1.11
C SER A 29 -2.72 -4.62 1.90
N GLY A 30 -2.86 -4.41 3.20
CA GLY A 30 -3.69 -5.25 4.06
C GLY A 30 -5.14 -5.39 3.60
N PRO A 31 -5.84 -4.31 3.15
CA PRO A 31 -7.18 -4.40 2.56
C PRO A 31 -7.27 -5.30 1.32
N TYR A 32 -6.23 -5.33 0.49
CA TYR A 32 -6.15 -6.25 -0.65
C TYR A 32 -6.17 -7.72 -0.20
N PHE A 33 -5.29 -8.09 0.73
CA PHE A 33 -5.25 -9.44 1.29
C PHE A 33 -6.52 -9.79 2.05
N ALA A 34 -7.06 -8.85 2.84
CA ALA A 34 -8.31 -9.04 3.55
C ALA A 34 -9.47 -9.34 2.59
N ALA A 35 -9.55 -8.65 1.46
CA ALA A 35 -10.55 -8.90 0.43
C ALA A 35 -10.38 -10.29 -0.22
N LEU A 36 -9.16 -10.67 -0.64
CA LEU A 36 -8.89 -12.00 -1.20
C LEU A 36 -9.38 -13.13 -0.29
N TRP A 37 -8.93 -13.11 0.96
CA TRP A 37 -9.24 -14.17 1.92
C TRP A 37 -10.66 -14.08 2.44
N GLY A 38 -11.25 -12.87 2.50
CA GLY A 38 -12.66 -12.65 2.80
C GLY A 38 -13.59 -13.27 1.77
N LEU A 39 -13.25 -13.17 0.47
CA LEU A 39 -14.02 -13.80 -0.61
C LEU A 39 -13.92 -15.33 -0.61
N ALA A 40 -12.73 -15.88 -0.36
CA ALA A 40 -12.57 -17.33 -0.18
C ALA A 40 -13.37 -17.84 1.03
N LEU A 41 -13.43 -17.06 2.11
CA LEU A 41 -14.28 -17.35 3.27
C LEU A 41 -15.78 -17.33 2.93
N ALA A 42 -16.21 -16.31 2.15
CA ALA A 42 -17.59 -16.21 1.67
C ALA A 42 -18.01 -17.43 0.85
N ALA A 43 -17.16 -17.85 -0.10
CA ALA A 43 -17.40 -19.02 -0.93
C ALA A 43 -17.55 -20.30 -0.10
N ARG A 44 -16.66 -20.50 0.89
CA ARG A 44 -16.70 -21.64 1.81
C ARG A 44 -18.00 -21.67 2.63
N HIS A 45 -18.43 -20.53 3.15
CA HIS A 45 -19.67 -20.45 3.91
C HIS A 45 -20.89 -20.68 3.00
N ALA A 46 -20.91 -20.06 1.81
CA ALA A 46 -21.99 -20.27 0.86
C ALA A 46 -22.11 -21.72 0.43
N ALA A 47 -21.00 -22.42 0.22
CA ALA A 47 -21.01 -23.84 -0.13
C ALA A 47 -21.62 -24.73 0.97
N ALA A 48 -21.52 -24.32 2.24
CA ALA A 48 -22.09 -25.05 3.38
C ALA A 48 -23.57 -24.70 3.61
N ASP A 49 -23.89 -23.40 3.56
CA ASP A 49 -25.18 -22.87 4.04
C ASP A 49 -26.19 -22.61 2.92
N ALA A 50 -25.75 -22.36 1.70
CA ALA A 50 -26.57 -22.03 0.54
C ALA A 50 -25.91 -22.50 -0.77
N PRO A 51 -25.80 -23.81 -0.99
CA PRO A 51 -25.02 -24.41 -2.09
C PRO A 51 -25.42 -23.92 -3.47
N ASP A 52 -26.72 -23.66 -3.70
CA ASP A 52 -27.24 -23.17 -4.99
C ASP A 52 -26.94 -21.68 -5.25
N GLN A 53 -26.36 -20.97 -4.27
CA GLN A 53 -26.12 -19.52 -4.32
C GLN A 53 -24.64 -19.14 -4.19
N VAL A 54 -23.71 -20.07 -4.34
CA VAL A 54 -22.27 -19.81 -4.09
C VAL A 54 -21.77 -18.63 -4.91
N THR A 55 -22.01 -18.64 -6.22
CA THR A 55 -21.55 -17.58 -7.13
C THR A 55 -22.16 -16.22 -6.78
N GLU A 56 -23.46 -16.18 -6.53
CA GLU A 56 -24.19 -14.95 -6.17
C GLU A 56 -23.66 -14.36 -4.86
N ARG A 57 -23.46 -15.21 -3.84
CA ARG A 57 -22.95 -14.77 -2.55
C ARG A 57 -21.50 -14.28 -2.61
N VAL A 58 -20.66 -14.89 -3.44
CA VAL A 58 -19.29 -14.41 -3.66
C VAL A 58 -19.28 -13.04 -4.36
N ARG A 59 -20.16 -12.83 -5.35
CA ARG A 59 -20.32 -11.53 -6.02
C ARG A 59 -20.83 -10.46 -5.05
N ALA A 60 -21.86 -10.74 -4.26
CA ALA A 60 -22.36 -9.82 -3.24
C ALA A 60 -21.30 -9.49 -2.19
N ALA A 61 -20.47 -10.46 -1.81
CA ALA A 61 -19.33 -10.24 -0.92
C ALA A 61 -18.26 -9.34 -1.56
N ALA A 62 -17.99 -9.51 -2.85
CA ALA A 62 -17.08 -8.66 -3.59
C ALA A 62 -17.57 -7.20 -3.62
N ASP A 63 -18.84 -6.98 -3.94
CA ASP A 63 -19.45 -5.65 -3.94
C ASP A 63 -19.36 -4.99 -2.55
N ARG A 64 -19.64 -5.75 -1.48
CA ARG A 64 -19.52 -5.25 -0.10
C ARG A 64 -18.08 -4.84 0.25
N LEU A 65 -17.09 -5.65 -0.11
CA LEU A 65 -15.68 -5.36 0.18
C LEU A 65 -15.16 -4.19 -0.67
N ILE A 66 -15.54 -4.10 -1.94
CA ILE A 66 -15.17 -2.97 -2.81
C ILE A 66 -15.74 -1.66 -2.26
N ALA A 67 -16.96 -1.68 -1.74
CA ALA A 67 -17.61 -0.50 -1.17
C ALA A 67 -16.93 0.05 0.09
N THR A 68 -16.06 -0.71 0.78
CA THR A 68 -15.34 -0.25 1.97
C THR A 68 -14.41 0.92 1.71
N ARG A 69 -13.83 1.01 0.49
CA ARG A 69 -12.93 2.10 0.07
C ARG A 69 -13.15 2.43 -1.41
N PRO A 70 -14.14 3.25 -1.73
CA PRO A 70 -14.53 3.52 -3.14
C PRO A 70 -13.45 4.17 -4.00
N THR A 71 -12.49 4.86 -3.38
CA THR A 71 -11.39 5.57 -4.06
C THR A 71 -10.13 4.72 -4.23
N ASN A 72 -10.13 3.47 -3.73
CA ASN A 72 -8.98 2.57 -3.79
C ASN A 72 -9.33 1.32 -4.61
N ASP A 73 -8.54 1.01 -5.62
CA ASP A 73 -8.78 -0.14 -6.52
C ASP A 73 -8.29 -1.48 -5.96
N HIS A 74 -7.60 -1.52 -4.81
CA HIS A 74 -7.03 -2.75 -4.26
C HIS A 74 -8.06 -3.85 -4.03
N GLN A 75 -9.24 -3.52 -3.48
CA GLN A 75 -10.30 -4.50 -3.25
C GLN A 75 -10.90 -5.00 -4.56
N ARG A 76 -10.98 -4.14 -5.59
CA ARG A 76 -11.47 -4.52 -6.92
C ARG A 76 -10.51 -5.48 -7.60
N LEU A 77 -9.20 -5.19 -7.54
CA LEU A 77 -8.16 -6.08 -8.07
C LEU A 77 -8.17 -7.44 -7.36
N ALA A 78 -8.30 -7.44 -6.03
CA ALA A 78 -8.43 -8.66 -5.24
C ALA A 78 -9.67 -9.48 -5.64
N ALA A 79 -10.81 -8.80 -5.82
CA ALA A 79 -12.06 -9.43 -6.21
C ALA A 79 -11.96 -10.08 -7.59
N ALA A 80 -11.28 -9.45 -8.56
CA ALA A 80 -11.09 -10.01 -9.89
C ALA A 80 -10.43 -11.38 -9.85
N PHE A 81 -9.34 -11.58 -9.11
CA PHE A 81 -8.69 -12.89 -8.97
C PHE A 81 -9.63 -14.00 -8.52
N VAL A 82 -10.52 -13.70 -7.59
CA VAL A 82 -11.44 -14.70 -7.03
C VAL A 82 -12.63 -14.93 -7.96
N LEU A 83 -13.22 -13.86 -8.51
CA LEU A 83 -14.37 -13.95 -9.39
C LEU A 83 -14.00 -14.65 -10.72
N ASP A 84 -12.87 -14.29 -11.33
CA ASP A 84 -12.38 -14.90 -12.56
C ASP A 84 -12.11 -16.40 -12.36
N ALA A 85 -11.56 -16.79 -11.22
CA ALA A 85 -11.34 -18.20 -10.91
C ALA A 85 -12.65 -18.99 -10.77
N VAL A 86 -13.68 -18.40 -10.13
CA VAL A 86 -15.02 -19.01 -10.02
C VAL A 86 -15.70 -19.09 -11.38
N ASP A 87 -15.65 -18.04 -12.19
CA ASP A 87 -16.24 -18.00 -13.52
C ASP A 87 -15.54 -18.98 -14.47
N ALA A 88 -14.22 -19.09 -14.40
CA ALA A 88 -13.46 -20.08 -15.17
C ALA A 88 -13.80 -21.53 -14.77
N ALA A 89 -14.03 -21.81 -13.48
CA ALA A 89 -14.47 -23.12 -13.02
C ALA A 89 -15.85 -23.47 -13.61
N ARG A 90 -16.79 -22.54 -13.56
CA ARG A 90 -18.11 -22.72 -14.17
C ARG A 90 -18.04 -22.96 -15.68
N ALA A 91 -17.19 -22.20 -16.37
CA ALA A 91 -16.99 -22.40 -17.82
C ALA A 91 -16.46 -23.79 -18.18
N ARG A 92 -15.79 -24.48 -17.24
CA ARG A 92 -15.36 -25.88 -17.37
C ARG A 92 -16.43 -26.90 -16.95
N GLY A 93 -17.60 -26.46 -16.48
CA GLY A 93 -18.65 -27.34 -15.96
C GLY A 93 -18.44 -27.81 -14.51
N GLU A 94 -17.59 -27.15 -13.77
CA GLU A 94 -17.31 -27.37 -12.35
C GLU A 94 -18.31 -26.54 -11.51
N ASP A 95 -19.55 -27.02 -11.38
CA ASP A 95 -20.67 -26.26 -10.79
C ASP A 95 -21.04 -26.72 -9.39
N SER A 96 -20.41 -27.76 -8.85
CA SER A 96 -20.70 -28.17 -7.47
C SER A 96 -20.25 -27.12 -6.47
N PRO A 97 -20.96 -26.94 -5.34
CA PRO A 97 -20.58 -25.96 -4.31
C PRO A 97 -19.14 -26.13 -3.82
N ALA A 98 -18.66 -27.37 -3.72
CA ALA A 98 -17.30 -27.66 -3.30
C ALA A 98 -16.25 -27.22 -4.35
N GLU A 99 -16.51 -27.42 -5.64
CA GLU A 99 -15.65 -27.00 -6.74
C GLU A 99 -15.57 -25.49 -6.82
N LEU A 100 -16.70 -24.76 -6.70
CA LEU A 100 -16.74 -23.31 -6.71
C LEU A 100 -16.00 -22.70 -5.49
N ALA A 101 -16.16 -23.32 -4.30
CA ALA A 101 -15.41 -22.87 -3.13
C ALA A 101 -13.90 -23.14 -3.26
N ALA A 102 -13.51 -24.26 -3.89
CA ALA A 102 -12.11 -24.55 -4.19
C ALA A 102 -11.54 -23.58 -5.23
N ALA A 103 -12.30 -23.23 -6.25
CA ALA A 103 -11.93 -22.22 -7.25
C ALA A 103 -11.72 -20.84 -6.61
N ALA A 104 -12.63 -20.38 -5.75
CA ALA A 104 -12.48 -19.14 -5.01
C ALA A 104 -11.21 -19.11 -4.14
N LEU A 105 -10.91 -20.23 -3.45
CA LEU A 105 -9.68 -20.38 -2.67
C LEU A 105 -8.43 -20.34 -3.56
N ALA A 106 -8.49 -20.97 -4.73
CA ALA A 106 -7.38 -20.96 -5.71
C ALA A 106 -7.14 -19.53 -6.24
N GLY A 107 -8.20 -18.78 -6.57
CA GLY A 107 -8.13 -17.38 -6.96
C GLY A 107 -7.52 -16.51 -5.88
N ALA A 108 -7.93 -16.68 -4.62
CA ALA A 108 -7.36 -15.93 -3.50
C ALA A 108 -5.85 -16.21 -3.32
N ARG A 109 -5.43 -17.47 -3.46
CA ARG A 109 -4.00 -17.84 -3.41
C ARG A 109 -3.22 -17.27 -4.59
N ALA A 110 -3.80 -17.25 -5.78
CA ALA A 110 -3.17 -16.67 -6.96
C ALA A 110 -2.94 -15.16 -6.78
N GLY A 111 -3.95 -14.42 -6.32
CA GLY A 111 -3.81 -12.99 -6.04
C GLY A 111 -2.81 -12.69 -4.93
N ASP A 112 -2.78 -13.50 -3.84
CA ASP A 112 -1.76 -13.36 -2.77
C ASP A 112 -0.34 -13.57 -3.34
N ALA A 113 -0.15 -14.61 -4.15
CA ALA A 113 1.14 -14.92 -4.75
C ALA A 113 1.59 -13.85 -5.76
N ASP A 114 0.67 -13.33 -6.58
CA ASP A 114 0.92 -12.27 -7.54
C ASP A 114 1.40 -10.99 -6.84
N TYR A 115 0.63 -10.49 -5.89
CA TYR A 115 0.98 -9.27 -5.16
C TYR A 115 2.35 -9.37 -4.47
N ARG A 116 2.62 -10.52 -3.81
CA ARG A 116 3.92 -10.75 -3.18
C ARG A 116 5.05 -10.90 -4.19
N GLY A 117 4.80 -11.52 -5.32
CA GLY A 117 5.76 -11.66 -6.42
C GLY A 117 6.17 -10.31 -6.99
N ARG A 118 5.19 -9.46 -7.28
CA ARG A 118 5.40 -8.09 -7.76
C ARG A 118 6.13 -7.23 -6.73
N SER A 119 5.73 -7.30 -5.45
CA SER A 119 6.42 -6.59 -4.36
C SER A 119 7.87 -7.02 -4.23
N ARG A 120 8.17 -8.32 -4.38
CA ARG A 120 9.53 -8.85 -4.34
C ARG A 120 10.37 -8.34 -5.52
N ALA A 121 9.85 -8.39 -6.74
CA ALA A 121 10.54 -7.90 -7.93
C ALA A 121 10.89 -6.40 -7.80
N MET A 122 9.93 -5.60 -7.35
CA MET A 122 10.12 -4.18 -7.06
C MET A 122 11.14 -3.96 -5.94
N GLY A 123 11.05 -4.71 -4.84
CA GLY A 123 11.99 -4.62 -3.72
C GLY A 123 13.42 -4.94 -4.13
N GLU A 124 13.62 -5.95 -4.99
CA GLU A 124 14.93 -6.27 -5.55
C GLU A 124 15.47 -5.15 -6.45
N ALA A 125 14.60 -4.51 -7.24
CA ALA A 125 14.96 -3.37 -8.05
C ALA A 125 15.35 -2.16 -7.19
N ALA A 126 14.59 -1.87 -6.13
CA ALA A 126 14.88 -0.79 -5.19
C ALA A 126 16.19 -1.03 -4.41
N ALA A 127 16.40 -2.25 -3.93
CA ALA A 127 17.61 -2.61 -3.19
C ALA A 127 18.90 -2.43 -4.03
N ARG A 128 18.81 -2.60 -5.37
CA ARG A 128 19.98 -2.35 -6.25
C ARG A 128 20.35 -0.89 -6.34
N LEU A 129 19.42 0.04 -6.13
CA LEU A 129 19.69 1.49 -6.13
C LEU A 129 20.39 1.98 -4.86
N LEU A 130 20.33 1.21 -3.77
CA LEU A 130 20.93 1.56 -2.51
C LEU A 130 22.37 1.00 -2.42
N PRO A 131 23.38 1.82 -2.10
CA PRO A 131 24.69 1.32 -1.77
C PRO A 131 24.69 0.52 -0.46
N ASP A 132 25.73 -0.28 -0.24
CA ASP A 132 25.97 -0.87 1.07
C ASP A 132 26.28 0.21 2.10
N GLY A 133 25.80 0.05 3.33
CA GLY A 133 25.91 1.05 4.39
C GLY A 133 24.95 2.25 4.23
N ALA A 134 24.00 2.22 3.29
CA ALA A 134 23.13 3.36 3.03
C ALA A 134 22.26 3.71 4.25
N ARG A 135 22.18 5.01 4.52
CA ARG A 135 21.30 5.64 5.51
C ARG A 135 20.07 6.14 4.77
N VAL A 136 18.95 5.51 5.02
CA VAL A 136 17.70 5.75 4.28
C VAL A 136 16.71 6.49 5.16
N LEU A 137 16.07 7.54 4.63
CA LEU A 137 14.91 8.16 5.25
C LEU A 137 13.65 7.63 4.59
N THR A 138 12.65 7.30 5.39
CA THR A 138 11.32 6.88 4.91
C THR A 138 10.19 7.60 5.63
N HIS A 139 9.02 7.61 5.00
CA HIS A 139 7.83 8.29 5.51
C HIS A 139 6.60 7.41 5.36
N CYS A 140 5.74 7.40 6.38
CA CYS A 140 4.52 6.62 6.47
C CYS A 140 4.78 5.11 6.56
N TRP A 141 3.81 4.30 6.20
CA TRP A 141 3.88 2.84 6.19
C TRP A 141 4.04 2.32 4.76
N GLY A 142 5.23 1.81 4.46
CA GLY A 142 5.56 1.28 3.15
C GLY A 142 5.20 -0.19 2.94
N ASP A 143 4.78 -0.89 4.01
CA ASP A 143 4.31 -2.28 3.99
C ASP A 143 5.24 -3.21 3.19
N LEU A 144 4.68 -4.09 2.35
CA LEU A 144 5.47 -5.01 1.54
C LEU A 144 6.46 -4.32 0.60
N TYR A 145 6.17 -3.12 0.13
CA TYR A 145 7.08 -2.38 -0.74
C TYR A 145 8.40 -2.09 -0.04
N LEU A 146 8.34 -1.60 1.18
CA LEU A 146 9.53 -1.31 1.96
C LEU A 146 10.17 -2.57 2.53
N THR A 147 9.37 -3.49 3.07
CA THR A 147 9.90 -4.71 3.71
C THR A 147 10.58 -5.64 2.72
N GLU A 148 10.07 -5.77 1.48
CA GLU A 148 10.73 -6.54 0.43
C GLU A 148 12.01 -5.86 -0.08
N THR A 149 12.05 -4.50 -0.11
CA THR A 149 13.27 -3.75 -0.39
C THR A 149 14.35 -4.05 0.63
N VAL A 150 14.01 -4.00 1.92
CA VAL A 150 14.93 -4.31 3.02
C VAL A 150 15.37 -5.77 2.99
N ALA A 151 14.44 -6.70 2.83
CA ALA A 151 14.74 -8.13 2.73
C ALA A 151 15.66 -8.44 1.53
N ALA A 152 15.45 -7.78 0.39
CA ALA A 152 16.32 -7.91 -0.78
C ALA A 152 17.73 -7.37 -0.51
N ALA A 153 17.86 -6.22 0.17
CA ALA A 153 19.14 -5.67 0.57
C ALA A 153 19.89 -6.62 1.54
N GLN A 154 19.20 -7.16 2.53
CA GLN A 154 19.76 -8.16 3.47
C GLN A 154 20.21 -9.43 2.74
N ARG A 155 19.40 -9.96 1.79
CA ARG A 155 19.82 -11.11 0.96
C ARG A 155 21.06 -10.82 0.13
N ALA A 156 21.26 -9.57 -0.27
CA ALA A 156 22.45 -9.11 -1.00
C ALA A 156 23.64 -8.79 -0.07
N GLY A 157 23.53 -9.01 1.24
CA GLY A 157 24.57 -8.74 2.22
C GLY A 157 24.80 -7.24 2.50
N LYS A 158 23.83 -6.37 2.17
CA LYS A 158 23.92 -4.93 2.43
C LYS A 158 23.46 -4.60 3.84
N GLU A 159 24.19 -3.71 4.49
CA GLU A 159 23.83 -3.12 5.78
C GLU A 159 23.14 -1.78 5.55
N LEU A 160 21.87 -1.68 5.94
CA LEU A 160 21.10 -0.44 5.85
C LEU A 160 20.78 0.08 7.24
N THR A 161 20.65 1.39 7.37
CA THR A 161 20.09 2.06 8.54
C THR A 161 18.94 2.96 8.12
N PHE A 162 17.94 3.10 8.99
CA PHE A 162 16.75 3.88 8.65
C PHE A 162 16.47 5.00 9.63
N TYR A 163 16.07 6.14 9.06
CA TYR A 163 15.33 7.19 9.75
C TYR A 163 13.88 7.10 9.33
N CYS A 164 12.97 6.98 10.30
CA CYS A 164 11.53 6.95 10.05
C CYS A 164 10.90 8.22 10.60
N THR A 165 10.18 8.96 9.79
CA THR A 165 9.33 10.05 10.30
C THR A 165 8.16 9.48 11.07
N GLU A 166 7.64 10.18 12.09
CA GLU A 166 6.50 9.68 12.89
C GLU A 166 5.19 9.59 12.10
N THR A 167 5.02 10.43 11.08
CA THR A 167 3.85 10.53 10.20
C THR A 167 2.58 10.94 10.94
N ARG A 168 2.51 12.21 11.34
CA ARG A 168 1.29 12.79 11.94
C ARG A 168 0.13 12.80 10.94
N PRO A 169 -1.16 12.74 11.36
CA PRO A 169 -1.61 12.55 12.74
C PRO A 169 -1.69 11.08 13.20
N TYR A 170 -1.79 10.10 12.28
CA TYR A 170 -2.07 8.69 12.61
C TYR A 170 -0.83 7.93 13.12
N LEU A 171 0.36 8.48 12.95
CA LEU A 171 1.64 7.92 13.43
C LEU A 171 2.04 6.58 12.82
N GLN A 172 1.75 6.35 11.53
CA GLN A 172 2.11 5.10 10.83
C GLN A 172 3.62 4.85 10.83
N GLY A 173 4.41 5.91 10.62
CA GLY A 173 5.87 5.79 10.64
C GLY A 173 6.40 5.33 12.00
N ALA A 174 5.88 5.92 13.06
CA ALA A 174 6.28 5.56 14.44
C ALA A 174 5.75 4.17 14.83
N ARG A 175 4.49 3.90 14.54
CA ARG A 175 3.78 2.73 15.06
C ARG A 175 4.03 1.46 14.24
N LEU A 176 4.16 1.58 12.93
CA LEU A 176 4.26 0.45 12.01
C LEU A 176 5.67 0.35 11.43
N THR A 177 6.13 1.36 10.70
CA THR A 177 7.38 1.29 9.96
C THR A 177 8.59 1.10 10.86
N ALA A 178 8.75 1.95 11.87
CA ALA A 178 9.91 1.88 12.77
C ALA A 178 9.96 0.55 13.52
N GLU A 179 8.82 0.07 14.01
CA GLU A 179 8.73 -1.22 14.70
C GLU A 179 9.05 -2.39 13.77
N THR A 180 8.45 -2.42 12.56
CA THR A 180 8.69 -3.50 11.60
C THR A 180 10.17 -3.56 11.18
N LEU A 181 10.81 -2.43 10.91
CA LEU A 181 12.23 -2.39 10.58
C LEU A 181 13.10 -2.87 11.75
N ALA A 182 12.76 -2.49 12.98
CA ALA A 182 13.44 -2.97 14.17
C ALA A 182 13.28 -4.49 14.35
N GLU A 183 12.09 -5.04 14.11
CA GLU A 183 11.83 -6.49 14.11
C GLU A 183 12.62 -7.23 13.01
N MET A 184 12.87 -6.59 11.87
CA MET A 184 13.73 -7.11 10.80
C MET A 184 15.23 -7.01 11.13
N GLY A 185 15.59 -6.49 12.31
CA GLY A 185 16.97 -6.33 12.74
C GLY A 185 17.70 -5.13 12.12
N ILE A 186 16.96 -4.16 11.59
CA ILE A 186 17.51 -2.95 10.96
C ILE A 186 17.69 -1.85 12.02
N PRO A 187 18.90 -1.25 12.14
CA PRO A 187 19.11 -0.06 12.96
C PRO A 187 18.16 1.06 12.52
N THR A 188 17.25 1.45 13.40
CA THR A 188 16.15 2.36 13.07
C THR A 188 16.06 3.50 14.05
N THR A 189 15.98 4.72 13.55
CA THR A 189 15.83 5.95 14.34
C THR A 189 14.51 6.63 13.98
N LEU A 190 13.67 6.87 14.98
CA LEU A 190 12.44 7.63 14.82
C LEU A 190 12.73 9.14 14.90
N ILE A 191 12.15 9.90 13.97
CA ILE A 191 12.21 11.37 13.95
C ILE A 191 10.82 11.97 13.81
N THR A 192 10.63 13.23 14.18
CA THR A 192 9.41 13.96 13.84
C THR A 192 9.38 14.36 12.38
N ASP A 193 8.20 14.63 11.84
CA ASP A 193 8.02 14.91 10.39
C ASP A 193 8.80 16.14 9.89
N GLY A 194 9.07 17.10 10.77
CA GLY A 194 9.82 18.32 10.43
C GLY A 194 11.34 18.17 10.42
N MET A 195 11.91 17.02 10.82
CA MET A 195 13.38 16.87 11.00
C MET A 195 14.11 16.42 9.73
N GLY A 196 13.41 15.94 8.70
CA GLY A 196 14.03 15.36 7.50
C GLY A 196 15.03 16.31 6.81
N ALA A 197 14.63 17.56 6.58
CA ALA A 197 15.50 18.56 5.94
C ALA A 197 16.79 18.81 6.71
N SER A 198 16.76 18.74 8.04
CA SER A 198 17.95 18.91 8.88
C SER A 198 18.94 17.75 8.69
N LEU A 199 18.44 16.51 8.54
CA LEU A 199 19.28 15.34 8.26
C LEU A 199 19.92 15.43 6.87
N PHE A 200 19.13 15.79 5.85
CA PHE A 200 19.64 16.00 4.49
C PHE A 200 20.75 17.06 4.44
N SER A 201 20.53 18.21 5.10
CA SER A 201 21.49 19.31 5.13
C SER A 201 22.83 18.97 5.78
N ARG A 202 22.85 17.97 6.67
CA ARG A 202 24.07 17.49 7.32
C ARG A 202 24.72 16.30 6.61
N GLY A 203 24.12 15.83 5.50
CA GLY A 203 24.59 14.65 4.80
C GLY A 203 24.47 13.36 5.63
N GLU A 204 23.45 13.27 6.48
CA GLU A 204 23.21 12.10 7.33
C GLU A 204 22.27 11.07 6.68
N VAL A 205 21.76 11.36 5.47
CA VAL A 205 20.86 10.50 4.69
C VAL A 205 21.34 10.41 3.26
N ASP A 206 21.42 9.21 2.74
CA ASP A 206 21.92 8.89 1.40
C ASP A 206 20.79 8.70 0.38
N ALA A 207 19.57 8.36 0.83
CA ALA A 207 18.39 8.22 -0.02
C ALA A 207 17.09 8.47 0.76
N LEU A 208 16.10 9.06 0.10
CA LEU A 208 14.72 9.06 0.51
C LEU A 208 14.00 7.93 -0.24
N ILE A 209 13.31 7.04 0.49
CA ILE A 209 12.43 6.00 -0.09
C ILE A 209 11.06 6.09 0.55
N THR A 210 10.01 6.10 -0.25
CA THR A 210 8.64 5.93 0.22
C THR A 210 7.89 4.95 -0.66
N ALA A 211 6.88 4.27 -0.11
CA ALA A 211 5.81 3.74 -0.94
C ALA A 211 5.05 4.90 -1.60
N SER A 212 4.20 4.57 -2.55
CA SER A 212 3.27 5.50 -3.18
C SER A 212 1.86 4.93 -3.07
N ASP A 213 0.90 5.78 -2.74
CA ASP A 213 -0.51 5.43 -2.85
C ASP A 213 -0.91 5.33 -4.32
N ARG A 214 -0.34 6.23 -5.13
CA ARG A 214 -0.54 6.27 -6.58
C ARG A 214 0.62 6.97 -7.29
N VAL A 215 0.94 6.54 -8.50
CA VAL A 215 1.83 7.27 -9.40
C VAL A 215 1.09 7.50 -10.71
N THR A 216 1.03 8.75 -11.18
CA THR A 216 0.38 9.11 -12.43
C THR A 216 1.26 8.79 -13.65
N LEU A 217 0.66 8.72 -14.85
CA LEU A 217 1.41 8.44 -16.06
C LEU A 217 2.43 9.54 -16.42
N ASP A 218 2.17 10.79 -16.01
CA ASP A 218 3.10 11.91 -16.16
C ASP A 218 4.14 12.02 -15.03
N GLY A 219 4.18 11.04 -14.12
CA GLY A 219 5.23 10.87 -13.11
C GLY A 219 5.03 11.62 -11.80
N HIS A 220 3.83 12.16 -11.51
CA HIS A 220 3.53 12.66 -10.18
C HIS A 220 3.34 11.50 -9.20
N VAL A 221 3.88 11.67 -8.00
CA VAL A 221 3.75 10.70 -6.91
C VAL A 221 2.75 11.22 -5.88
N VAL A 222 1.67 10.49 -5.68
CA VAL A 222 0.68 10.73 -4.63
C VAL A 222 0.99 9.80 -3.47
N ASN A 223 1.26 10.36 -2.31
CA ASN A 223 1.55 9.59 -1.11
C ASN A 223 1.11 10.36 0.14
N LYS A 224 1.26 9.75 1.31
CA LYS A 224 0.91 10.34 2.60
C LYS A 224 1.44 11.77 2.71
N VAL A 225 0.57 12.68 3.18
CA VAL A 225 0.93 14.09 3.41
C VAL A 225 2.23 14.20 4.22
N GLY A 226 3.15 15.03 3.72
CA GLY A 226 4.52 15.13 4.22
C GLY A 226 5.57 14.58 3.25
N THR A 227 5.17 13.76 2.29
CA THR A 227 6.08 13.23 1.25
C THR A 227 6.63 14.35 0.38
N LEU A 228 5.78 15.29 -0.07
CA LEU A 228 6.19 16.43 -0.88
C LEU A 228 7.26 17.29 -0.18
N GLN A 229 7.08 17.61 1.11
CA GLN A 229 8.08 18.41 1.83
C GLN A 229 9.43 17.70 1.93
N LEU A 230 9.43 16.36 2.15
CA LEU A 230 10.67 15.57 2.19
C LEU A 230 11.32 15.48 0.81
N ALA A 231 10.56 15.28 -0.25
CA ALA A 231 11.05 15.24 -1.63
C ALA A 231 11.67 16.57 -2.07
N VAL A 232 11.03 17.71 -1.73
CA VAL A 232 11.58 19.04 -1.98
C VAL A 232 12.89 19.25 -1.21
N ALA A 233 12.94 18.88 0.06
CA ALA A 233 14.16 18.98 0.87
C ALA A 233 15.26 18.05 0.34
N ALA A 234 14.97 16.80 0.02
CA ALA A 234 15.91 15.85 -0.56
C ALA A 234 16.52 16.40 -1.85
N HIS A 235 15.69 16.90 -2.76
CA HIS A 235 16.13 17.54 -4.00
C HIS A 235 17.05 18.74 -3.75
N ALA A 236 16.71 19.61 -2.80
CA ALA A 236 17.50 20.79 -2.47
C ALA A 236 18.90 20.46 -1.94
N PHE A 237 19.07 19.30 -1.31
CA PHE A 237 20.35 18.83 -0.77
C PHE A 237 21.00 17.71 -1.61
N GLY A 238 20.48 17.43 -2.81
CA GLY A 238 21.06 16.45 -3.73
C GLY A 238 20.89 14.99 -3.30
N VAL A 239 19.91 14.71 -2.42
CA VAL A 239 19.59 13.34 -1.99
C VAL A 239 18.56 12.73 -2.95
N PRO A 240 18.81 11.55 -3.53
CA PRO A 240 17.85 10.91 -4.43
C PRO A 240 16.56 10.48 -3.70
N TYR A 241 15.43 10.66 -4.37
CA TYR A 241 14.13 10.15 -3.94
C TYR A 241 13.66 9.03 -4.85
N HIS A 242 13.46 7.85 -4.28
CA HIS A 242 12.94 6.66 -4.95
C HIS A 242 11.52 6.37 -4.45
N ALA A 243 10.53 6.50 -5.33
CA ALA A 243 9.13 6.22 -5.04
C ALA A 243 8.80 4.79 -5.48
N LEU A 244 8.25 3.98 -4.58
CA LEU A 244 7.91 2.58 -4.81
C LEU A 244 6.43 2.45 -5.19
N CYS A 245 6.12 1.78 -6.28
CA CYS A 245 4.77 1.38 -6.65
C CYS A 245 4.84 0.13 -7.54
N HIS A 246 3.80 -0.72 -7.53
CA HIS A 246 3.77 -1.85 -8.45
C HIS A 246 3.73 -1.38 -9.91
N GLU A 247 2.88 -0.39 -10.18
CA GLU A 247 2.65 0.14 -11.52
C GLU A 247 2.16 1.60 -11.45
N PRO A 248 2.40 2.41 -12.48
CA PRO A 248 1.71 3.68 -12.63
C PRO A 248 0.22 3.45 -12.89
N ASP A 249 -0.63 4.38 -12.45
CA ASP A 249 -2.08 4.24 -12.57
C ASP A 249 -2.56 4.67 -13.97
N PRO A 250 -3.06 3.75 -14.81
CA PRO A 250 -3.55 4.08 -16.15
C PRO A 250 -4.79 4.99 -16.14
N LYS A 251 -5.52 5.05 -15.04
CA LYS A 251 -6.71 5.91 -14.87
C LYS A 251 -6.36 7.35 -14.46
N SER A 252 -5.10 7.61 -14.16
CA SER A 252 -4.61 8.90 -13.72
C SER A 252 -3.49 9.40 -14.65
N PRO A 253 -3.81 9.91 -15.84
CA PRO A 253 -2.83 10.47 -16.77
C PRO A 253 -1.99 11.57 -16.14
N THR A 254 -2.59 12.42 -15.32
CA THR A 254 -1.96 13.57 -14.67
C THR A 254 -2.36 13.71 -13.20
N ALA A 255 -1.68 14.58 -12.47
CA ALA A 255 -2.03 14.91 -11.09
C ALA A 255 -3.45 15.49 -10.93
N ALA A 256 -3.99 16.11 -11.96
CA ALA A 256 -5.35 16.69 -11.93
C ALA A 256 -6.45 15.60 -11.89
N ASP A 257 -6.11 14.39 -12.29
CA ASP A 257 -7.04 13.25 -12.32
C ASP A 257 -7.14 12.55 -10.96
N VAL A 258 -6.31 12.96 -9.97
CA VAL A 258 -6.26 12.33 -8.65
C VAL A 258 -6.98 13.19 -7.61
N PRO A 259 -8.16 12.76 -7.14
CA PRO A 259 -8.82 13.44 -6.02
C PRO A 259 -8.02 13.22 -4.72
N ILE A 260 -7.76 14.28 -3.98
CA ILE A 260 -7.12 14.21 -2.67
C ILE A 260 -8.17 14.04 -1.59
N GLU A 261 -8.09 12.94 -0.86
CA GLU A 261 -8.95 12.68 0.29
C GLU A 261 -8.68 13.69 1.41
N HIS A 262 -9.73 14.35 1.90
CA HIS A 262 -9.70 15.16 3.10
C HIS A 262 -10.33 14.41 4.26
N ARG A 263 -9.61 14.25 5.34
CA ARG A 263 -10.06 13.62 6.56
C ARG A 263 -10.49 14.63 7.61
N ASP A 264 -11.04 14.13 8.73
CA ASP A 264 -11.46 14.98 9.82
C ASP A 264 -10.26 15.78 10.37
N GLY A 265 -10.36 17.11 10.32
CA GLY A 265 -9.34 18.00 10.84
C GLY A 265 -9.10 17.84 12.35
N ASP A 266 -10.07 17.29 13.08
CA ASP A 266 -9.93 17.05 14.51
C ASP A 266 -8.81 16.03 14.83
N GLU A 267 -8.52 15.10 13.91
CA GLU A 267 -7.39 14.17 14.02
C GLU A 267 -6.04 14.90 14.17
N VAL A 268 -5.86 16.06 13.49
CA VAL A 268 -4.63 16.86 13.58
C VAL A 268 -4.52 17.55 14.96
N LEU A 269 -5.64 17.86 15.57
CA LEU A 269 -5.69 18.55 16.86
C LEU A 269 -5.43 17.61 18.05
N HIS A 270 -5.36 16.29 17.82
CA HIS A 270 -5.14 15.31 18.87
C HIS A 270 -3.87 14.50 18.64
N THR A 271 -3.20 14.11 19.71
CA THR A 271 -2.08 13.18 19.69
C THR A 271 -2.26 12.18 20.86
N LEU A 272 -2.28 10.89 20.53
CA LEU A 272 -2.48 9.82 21.53
C LEU A 272 -3.72 10.04 22.41
N GLY A 273 -4.80 10.49 21.79
CA GLY A 273 -6.09 10.76 22.46
C GLY A 273 -6.13 12.06 23.28
N ARG A 274 -5.08 12.89 23.24
CA ARG A 274 -5.03 14.18 23.92
C ARG A 274 -5.07 15.31 22.91
N ARG A 275 -5.97 16.29 23.12
CA ARG A 275 -6.01 17.52 22.35
C ARG A 275 -4.76 18.36 22.63
N THR A 276 -4.12 18.84 21.56
CA THR A 276 -2.85 19.61 21.64
C THR A 276 -3.04 21.10 21.33
N ALA A 277 -4.21 21.48 20.81
CA ALA A 277 -4.55 22.87 20.51
C ALA A 277 -5.86 23.27 21.19
N SER A 278 -6.05 24.59 21.42
CA SER A 278 -7.26 25.10 22.05
C SER A 278 -8.50 24.93 21.16
N GLU A 279 -9.70 25.03 21.75
CA GLU A 279 -11.00 24.96 21.06
C GLU A 279 -11.16 26.04 19.95
N ARG A 280 -10.33 27.08 19.97
CA ARG A 280 -10.34 28.16 18.94
C ARG A 280 -9.59 27.81 17.67
N VAL A 281 -8.82 26.71 17.68
CA VAL A 281 -7.99 26.25 16.53
C VAL A 281 -8.74 25.20 15.74
N ARG A 282 -8.71 25.35 14.42
CA ARG A 282 -9.26 24.36 13.48
C ARG A 282 -8.14 23.52 12.91
N GLY A 283 -8.39 22.22 12.74
CA GLY A 283 -7.51 21.31 12.03
C GLY A 283 -7.79 21.32 10.52
N HIS A 284 -6.77 20.98 9.74
CA HIS A 284 -6.85 20.74 8.31
C HIS A 284 -6.04 19.49 7.98
N TYR A 285 -6.68 18.50 7.37
CA TYR A 285 -6.06 17.21 7.13
C TYR A 285 -6.30 16.71 5.69
N PRO A 286 -5.52 17.15 4.69
CA PRO A 286 -5.38 16.38 3.46
C PRO A 286 -4.63 15.08 3.79
N ALA A 287 -5.19 13.94 3.42
CA ALA A 287 -4.57 12.65 3.76
C ALA A 287 -3.28 12.40 2.96
N PHE A 288 -3.21 12.96 1.76
CA PHE A 288 -2.12 12.80 0.80
C PHE A 288 -1.63 14.15 0.30
N ASP A 289 -0.41 14.19 -0.22
CA ASP A 289 0.11 15.26 -1.05
C ASP A 289 0.61 14.73 -2.40
N VAL A 290 0.86 15.64 -3.34
CA VAL A 290 1.28 15.32 -4.70
C VAL A 290 2.68 15.85 -4.94
N THR A 291 3.63 14.97 -5.14
CA THR A 291 5.02 15.30 -5.44
C THR A 291 5.22 15.39 -6.96
N PRO A 292 5.56 16.57 -7.50
CA PRO A 292 5.86 16.73 -8.92
C PRO A 292 7.08 15.92 -9.37
N PRO A 293 7.09 15.43 -10.63
CA PRO A 293 8.15 14.57 -11.16
C PRO A 293 9.57 15.15 -11.05
N ARG A 294 9.72 16.49 -11.07
CA ARG A 294 11.02 17.15 -10.90
C ARG A 294 11.70 16.91 -9.54
N PHE A 295 10.95 16.46 -8.53
CA PHE A 295 11.46 16.14 -7.19
C PHE A 295 11.61 14.62 -6.98
N VAL A 296 11.28 13.81 -7.98
CA VAL A 296 11.38 12.35 -7.93
C VAL A 296 12.60 11.94 -8.77
N THR A 297 13.52 11.19 -8.20
CA THR A 297 14.68 10.68 -8.95
C THR A 297 14.28 9.45 -9.76
N THR A 298 13.52 8.55 -9.15
CA THR A 298 13.16 7.26 -9.76
C THR A 298 11.80 6.80 -9.23
N VAL A 299 10.97 6.30 -10.10
CA VAL A 299 9.82 5.46 -9.76
C VAL A 299 10.26 4.01 -9.94
N VAL A 300 10.21 3.24 -8.87
CA VAL A 300 10.60 1.83 -8.89
C VAL A 300 9.33 0.98 -8.94
N THR A 301 9.21 0.23 -10.04
CA THR A 301 8.05 -0.63 -10.29
C THR A 301 8.43 -2.11 -10.17
N ASP A 302 7.47 -3.00 -10.33
CA ASP A 302 7.70 -4.44 -10.43
C ASP A 302 8.52 -4.84 -11.68
N GLN A 303 8.56 -3.96 -12.71
CA GLN A 303 9.39 -4.14 -13.91
C GLN A 303 10.76 -3.45 -13.78
N GLY A 304 11.02 -2.76 -12.67
CA GLY A 304 12.29 -2.10 -12.41
C GLY A 304 12.17 -0.57 -12.25
N PRO A 305 13.32 0.14 -12.27
CA PRO A 305 13.36 1.57 -12.06
C PRO A 305 13.09 2.34 -13.36
N PHE A 306 12.22 3.34 -13.27
CA PHE A 306 11.92 4.28 -14.36
C PHE A 306 12.24 5.71 -13.93
N ALA A 307 12.74 6.52 -14.87
CA ALA A 307 12.69 7.97 -14.70
C ALA A 307 11.21 8.42 -14.68
N PRO A 308 10.81 9.41 -13.87
CA PRO A 308 9.42 9.82 -13.78
C PRO A 308 8.77 10.18 -15.12
N GLY A 309 9.53 10.79 -16.05
CA GLY A 309 9.04 11.13 -17.39
C GLY A 309 9.03 9.96 -18.39
N ALA A 310 9.44 8.75 -17.98
CA ALA A 310 9.55 7.58 -18.86
C ALA A 310 8.51 6.49 -18.54
N LEU A 311 7.53 6.77 -17.68
CA LEU A 311 6.51 5.81 -17.24
C LEU A 311 5.57 5.35 -18.37
N ALA A 312 5.47 6.09 -19.46
CA ALA A 312 4.78 5.63 -20.67
C ALA A 312 5.38 4.35 -21.28
N GLY A 313 6.62 3.99 -20.90
CA GLY A 313 7.26 2.73 -21.27
C GLY A 313 6.95 1.55 -20.36
N TYR A 314 6.12 1.75 -19.32
CA TYR A 314 5.67 0.66 -18.45
C TYR A 314 4.64 -0.19 -19.20
N GLU A 315 4.87 -1.49 -19.27
CA GLU A 315 3.95 -2.44 -19.88
C GLU A 315 2.95 -2.93 -18.84
N HIS A 316 1.71 -2.40 -18.88
CA HIS A 316 0.67 -2.86 -17.98
C HIS A 316 0.37 -4.34 -18.21
N PRO A 317 0.30 -5.17 -17.15
CA PRO A 317 -0.15 -6.53 -17.28
C PRO A 317 -1.52 -6.55 -17.97
N THR A 318 -1.67 -7.33 -19.03
CA THR A 318 -2.96 -7.58 -19.66
C THR A 318 -3.81 -8.45 -18.73
N HIS A 319 -4.44 -7.85 -17.73
CA HIS A 319 -5.66 -8.43 -17.18
C HIS A 319 -6.70 -8.24 -18.27
N ASP A 320 -7.20 -9.33 -18.82
CA ASP A 320 -8.28 -9.33 -19.81
C ASP A 320 -9.51 -8.63 -19.17
N GLN A 321 -9.54 -7.32 -19.29
CA GLN A 321 -10.67 -6.49 -18.92
C GLN A 321 -11.66 -6.70 -20.04
N GLY A 322 -12.50 -7.73 -19.90
CA GLY A 322 -13.65 -7.87 -20.77
C GLY A 322 -14.34 -6.51 -20.86
N GLU A 323 -14.14 -5.84 -22.00
CA GLU A 323 -14.84 -4.61 -22.34
C GLU A 323 -16.33 -4.88 -22.19
N GLN A 324 -16.92 -4.32 -21.18
CA GLN A 324 -18.38 -4.14 -21.13
C GLN A 324 -18.66 -2.78 -21.76
N GLU A 325 -19.06 -2.81 -23.05
CA GLU A 325 -19.80 -1.73 -23.70
C GLU A 325 -21.12 -1.44 -22.99
#